data_49e4dfaad31dbe740be397934d1b3737
#
_entry.id   49e4dfaad31dbe740be397934d1b3737
#
_cell.length_a   1.000
_cell.length_b   1.000
_cell.length_c   1.000
_cell.angle_alpha   90.00
_cell.angle_beta   90.00
_cell.angle_gamma   90.00
#
_symmetry.space_group_name_H-M   'P 1'
#
loop_
_entity.id
_entity.type
_entity.pdbx_description
1 polymer ?
#
loop_
_entity_poly.entity_id
_entity_poly.type
_entity_poly.pdbx_seq_one_letter_code
_entity_poly.pdbx_strand_id
1 'polypeptide(L)'
;MELTAYHEAGHAFMAILLGAKVRSVTIDPDQDDGPQRFGDTQILWKRSRFSDQEFCVRAIQVSLAGPVAEMLYSGDPYHPGLVAEWANDWNTAWGLTETMFSSPRKRIEYLEAVTLQLYRRLDAEPNWSALASLADHLLAHETLEHDEVKDIVNDWIH
;
A
#
# COMPACT_ATOMS: atom_id res chain seq x y z
N MET A 1 1.46 14.45 -9.21
CA MET A 1 0.34 14.27 -8.27
C MET A 1 -0.47 13.01 -8.50
N GLU A 2 -0.72 12.63 -9.74
CA GLU A 2 -1.49 11.41 -10.02
C GLU A 2 -0.76 10.15 -9.55
N LEU A 3 0.55 10.03 -9.82
CA LEU A 3 1.33 8.89 -9.34
C LEU A 3 1.29 8.78 -7.82
N THR A 4 1.42 9.90 -7.11
CA THR A 4 1.33 9.92 -5.66
C THR A 4 -0.05 9.50 -5.19
N ALA A 5 -1.11 9.97 -5.85
CA ALA A 5 -2.48 9.60 -5.48
C ALA A 5 -2.71 8.09 -5.63
N TYR A 6 -2.26 7.48 -6.73
CA TYR A 6 -2.37 6.03 -6.93
C TYR A 6 -1.52 5.24 -5.94
N HIS A 7 -0.32 5.72 -5.65
CA HIS A 7 0.56 5.09 -4.66
C HIS A 7 -0.12 5.04 -3.28
N GLU A 8 -0.57 6.18 -2.80
CA GLU A 8 -1.22 6.25 -1.49
C GLU A 8 -2.57 5.54 -1.48
N ALA A 9 -3.33 5.59 -2.58
CA ALA A 9 -4.56 4.83 -2.72
C ALA A 9 -4.30 3.31 -2.64
N GLY A 10 -3.20 2.84 -3.20
CA GLY A 10 -2.80 1.44 -3.11
C GLY A 10 -2.62 0.97 -1.66
N HIS A 11 -1.87 1.73 -0.87
CA HIS A 11 -1.69 1.43 0.54
C HIS A 11 -3.03 1.43 1.29
N ALA A 12 -3.83 2.47 1.09
CA ALA A 12 -5.12 2.62 1.79
C ALA A 12 -6.10 1.52 1.43
N PHE A 13 -6.22 1.19 0.15
CA PHE A 13 -7.11 0.13 -0.34
C PHE A 13 -6.75 -1.22 0.28
N MET A 14 -5.49 -1.61 0.20
CA MET A 14 -5.07 -2.90 0.78
C MET A 14 -5.22 -2.92 2.30
N ALA A 15 -4.97 -1.82 2.98
CA ALA A 15 -5.16 -1.74 4.42
C ALA A 15 -6.62 -2.04 4.81
N ILE A 16 -7.57 -1.47 4.11
CA ILE A 16 -9.00 -1.74 4.35
C ILE A 16 -9.33 -3.21 4.08
N LEU A 17 -8.89 -3.76 2.95
CA LEU A 17 -9.14 -5.15 2.60
C LEU A 17 -8.60 -6.13 3.64
N LEU A 18 -7.46 -5.79 4.25
CA LEU A 18 -6.76 -6.68 5.18
C LEU A 18 -7.09 -6.41 6.65
N GLY A 19 -8.05 -5.54 6.92
CA GLY A 19 -8.58 -5.34 8.27
C GLY A 19 -7.85 -4.32 9.13
N ALA A 20 -7.01 -3.49 8.53
CA ALA A 20 -6.38 -2.38 9.21
C ALA A 20 -7.27 -1.13 9.18
N LYS A 21 -6.95 -0.17 10.05
CA LYS A 21 -7.58 1.13 10.05
C LYS A 21 -6.66 2.13 9.35
N VAL A 22 -7.19 2.88 8.39
CA VAL A 22 -6.46 3.98 7.76
C VAL A 22 -6.77 5.24 8.57
N ARG A 23 -5.82 5.68 9.39
CA ARG A 23 -6.01 6.90 10.18
C ARG A 23 -6.18 8.10 9.28
N SER A 24 -5.28 8.23 8.30
CA SER A 24 -5.35 9.27 7.28
C SER A 24 -4.53 8.85 6.07
N VAL A 25 -4.91 9.34 4.91
CA VAL A 25 -4.15 9.23 3.68
C VAL A 25 -4.13 10.59 3.02
N THR A 26 -2.94 11.05 2.59
CA THR A 26 -2.79 12.38 1.99
C THR A 26 -1.78 12.38 0.86
N ILE A 27 -2.00 13.25 -0.12
CA ILE A 27 -1.03 13.53 -1.19
C ILE A 27 -0.28 14.84 -0.94
N ASP A 28 -0.58 15.51 0.16
CA ASP A 28 0.08 16.75 0.57
C ASP A 28 0.46 16.64 2.05
N PRO A 29 1.53 15.89 2.38
CA PRO A 29 1.93 15.70 3.76
C PRO A 29 2.45 16.99 4.36
N ASP A 30 2.17 17.19 5.66
CA ASP A 30 2.70 18.31 6.39
C ASP A 30 4.22 18.35 6.29
N GLN A 31 4.76 19.55 6.17
CA GLN A 31 6.20 19.76 6.12
C GLN A 31 6.75 19.66 7.54
N ASP A 32 7.13 18.45 7.91
CA ASP A 32 7.89 18.23 9.13
C ASP A 32 9.39 18.21 8.81
N ASP A 33 10.23 18.12 9.85
CA ASP A 33 11.68 18.08 9.72
C ASP A 33 12.19 16.73 9.19
N GLY A 34 11.31 15.85 8.77
CA GLY A 34 11.67 14.53 8.22
C GLY A 34 12.05 14.58 6.74
N PRO A 35 12.39 13.41 6.17
CA PRO A 35 12.68 13.31 4.73
C PRO A 35 11.47 13.81 3.93
N GLN A 36 11.76 14.49 2.84
CA GLN A 36 10.71 14.97 1.96
C GLN A 36 9.88 13.80 1.43
N ARG A 37 8.56 13.85 1.68
CA ARG A 37 7.61 12.84 1.21
C ARG A 37 6.60 13.51 0.31
N PHE A 38 6.22 12.80 -0.77
CA PHE A 38 5.21 13.30 -1.71
C PHE A 38 3.79 12.96 -1.25
N GLY A 39 3.64 11.91 -0.43
CA GLY A 39 2.39 11.50 0.15
C GLY A 39 2.62 10.69 1.42
N ASP A 40 1.56 10.40 2.16
CA ASP A 40 1.64 9.64 3.40
C ASP A 40 0.33 8.90 3.67
N THR A 41 0.43 7.63 4.04
CA THR A 41 -0.69 6.83 4.51
C THR A 41 -0.38 6.30 5.90
N GLN A 42 -1.16 6.73 6.89
CA GLN A 42 -0.99 6.30 8.27
C GLN A 42 -1.96 5.16 8.58
N ILE A 43 -1.40 4.00 8.91
CA ILE A 43 -2.15 2.77 9.09
C ILE A 43 -2.00 2.29 10.53
N LEU A 44 -3.12 1.93 11.14
CA LEU A 44 -3.17 1.39 12.49
C LEU A 44 -3.65 -0.05 12.45
N TRP A 45 -2.88 -0.92 13.09
CA TRP A 45 -3.21 -2.33 13.21
C TRP A 45 -3.66 -2.65 14.63
N LYS A 46 -4.79 -3.30 14.77
CA LYS A 46 -5.21 -3.85 16.06
C LYS A 46 -4.50 -5.19 16.25
N ARG A 47 -3.30 -5.12 16.82
CA ARG A 47 -2.39 -6.28 16.95
C ARG A 47 -3.01 -7.48 17.66
N SER A 48 -3.96 -7.25 18.57
CA SER A 48 -4.65 -8.33 19.29
C SER A 48 -5.52 -9.20 18.37
N ARG A 49 -5.85 -8.72 17.15
CA ARG A 49 -6.66 -9.46 16.19
C ARG A 49 -5.85 -10.39 15.30
N PHE A 50 -4.53 -10.25 15.31
CA PHE A 50 -3.66 -10.97 14.39
C PHE A 50 -2.52 -11.65 15.15
N SER A 51 -2.14 -12.85 14.73
CA SER A 51 -0.87 -13.43 15.16
C SER A 51 0.28 -12.59 14.58
N ASP A 52 1.49 -12.77 15.11
CA ASP A 52 2.66 -12.06 14.61
C ASP A 52 2.89 -12.36 13.12
N GLN A 53 2.70 -13.63 12.72
CA GLN A 53 2.85 -14.04 11.32
C GLN A 53 1.77 -13.42 10.44
N GLU A 54 0.51 -13.44 10.87
CA GLU A 54 -0.59 -12.82 10.13
C GLU A 54 -0.35 -11.33 9.94
N PHE A 55 0.10 -10.65 10.99
CA PHE A 55 0.44 -9.24 10.91
C PHE A 55 1.53 -8.98 9.88
N CYS A 56 2.63 -9.74 9.93
CA CYS A 56 3.73 -9.57 8.98
C CYS A 56 3.27 -9.78 7.54
N VAL A 57 2.51 -10.84 7.28
CA VAL A 57 1.98 -11.14 5.94
C VAL A 57 1.12 -9.99 5.41
N ARG A 58 0.22 -9.47 6.25
CA ARG A 58 -0.69 -8.39 5.85
C ARG A 58 0.03 -7.07 5.67
N ALA A 59 0.92 -6.73 6.60
CA ALA A 59 1.69 -5.48 6.55
C ALA A 59 2.62 -5.43 5.33
N ILE A 60 3.20 -6.56 4.94
CA ILE A 60 4.00 -6.66 3.72
C ILE A 60 3.15 -6.34 2.49
N GLN A 61 1.95 -6.91 2.40
CA GLN A 61 1.05 -6.63 1.27
C GLN A 61 0.68 -5.16 1.19
N VAL A 62 0.38 -4.53 2.33
CA VAL A 62 0.06 -3.10 2.36
C VAL A 62 1.25 -2.28 1.91
N SER A 63 2.46 -2.60 2.39
CA SER A 63 3.67 -1.86 2.02
C SER A 63 3.97 -1.92 0.53
N LEU A 64 3.78 -3.09 -0.09
CA LEU A 64 4.06 -3.26 -1.52
C LEU A 64 2.92 -2.80 -2.43
N ALA A 65 1.72 -2.61 -1.88
CA ALA A 65 0.56 -2.20 -2.68
C ALA A 65 0.70 -0.80 -3.27
N GLY A 66 1.39 0.12 -2.59
CA GLY A 66 1.66 1.45 -3.13
C GLY A 66 2.47 1.40 -4.42
N PRO A 67 3.67 0.80 -4.39
CA PRO A 67 4.47 0.60 -5.60
C PRO A 67 3.72 -0.11 -6.72
N VAL A 68 2.98 -1.17 -6.40
CA VAL A 68 2.23 -1.94 -7.41
C VAL A 68 1.14 -1.08 -8.05
N ALA A 69 0.44 -0.26 -7.26
CA ALA A 69 -0.57 0.65 -7.80
C ALA A 69 0.05 1.66 -8.79
N GLU A 70 1.24 2.17 -8.48
CA GLU A 70 1.96 3.03 -9.43
C GLU A 70 2.32 2.31 -10.72
N MET A 71 2.80 1.06 -10.61
CA MET A 71 3.12 0.25 -11.80
C MET A 71 1.91 0.09 -12.72
N LEU A 72 0.76 -0.23 -12.12
CA LEU A 72 -0.48 -0.43 -12.88
C LEU A 72 -0.95 0.87 -13.53
N TYR A 73 -0.88 1.97 -12.81
CA TYR A 73 -1.29 3.27 -13.34
C TYR A 73 -0.38 3.73 -14.47
N SER A 74 0.93 3.60 -14.31
CA SER A 74 1.90 4.03 -15.34
C SER A 74 2.00 3.07 -16.52
N GLY A 75 1.60 1.81 -16.32
CA GLY A 75 1.76 0.75 -17.33
C GLY A 75 3.16 0.15 -17.38
N ASP A 76 4.05 0.54 -16.49
CA ASP A 76 5.46 0.13 -16.49
C ASP A 76 5.77 -0.71 -15.24
N PRO A 77 5.85 -2.05 -15.36
CA PRO A 77 6.20 -2.89 -14.21
C PRO A 77 7.70 -2.82 -13.92
N TYR A 78 8.04 -2.58 -12.66
CA TYR A 78 9.42 -2.58 -12.17
C TYR A 78 9.54 -3.43 -10.92
N HIS A 79 10.75 -3.88 -10.63
CA HIS A 79 11.04 -4.54 -9.36
C HIS A 79 11.06 -3.49 -8.25
N PRO A 80 10.23 -3.60 -7.19
CA PRO A 80 10.11 -2.57 -6.16
C PRO A 80 11.43 -2.23 -5.46
N GLY A 81 12.31 -3.20 -5.30
CA GLY A 81 13.61 -2.99 -4.66
C GLY A 81 14.59 -2.20 -5.50
N LEU A 82 14.30 -1.97 -6.78
CA LEU A 82 15.20 -1.27 -7.70
C LEU A 82 14.76 0.17 -8.01
N VAL A 83 13.65 0.62 -7.42
CA VAL A 83 13.11 1.96 -7.66
C VAL A 83 13.34 2.80 -6.40
N ALA A 84 14.13 3.86 -6.53
CA ALA A 84 14.54 4.67 -5.39
C ALA A 84 13.35 5.29 -4.64
N GLU A 85 12.33 5.70 -5.35
CA GLU A 85 11.13 6.33 -4.79
C GLU A 85 10.31 5.35 -3.92
N TRP A 86 10.51 4.05 -4.07
CA TRP A 86 9.81 3.02 -3.31
C TRP A 86 10.69 2.37 -2.23
N ALA A 87 11.87 2.96 -1.96
CA ALA A 87 12.84 2.39 -1.02
C ALA A 87 12.27 2.21 0.39
N ASN A 88 11.48 3.16 0.88
CA ASN A 88 10.87 3.05 2.21
C ASN A 88 9.89 1.89 2.29
N ASP A 89 9.05 1.71 1.28
CA ASP A 89 8.08 0.61 1.23
C ASP A 89 8.78 -0.74 1.12
N TRP A 90 9.79 -0.82 0.26
CA TRP A 90 10.59 -2.03 0.12
C TRP A 90 11.31 -2.39 1.42
N ASN A 91 11.95 -1.41 2.08
CA ASN A 91 12.67 -1.65 3.32
C ASN A 91 11.74 -2.07 4.45
N THR A 92 10.53 -1.51 4.51
CA THR A 92 9.52 -1.94 5.48
C THR A 92 9.13 -3.40 5.24
N ALA A 93 8.82 -3.76 4.00
CA ALA A 93 8.48 -5.13 3.65
C ALA A 93 9.64 -6.09 3.92
N TRP A 94 10.85 -5.69 3.57
CA TRP A 94 12.06 -6.49 3.83
C TRP A 94 12.24 -6.77 5.32
N GLY A 95 12.12 -5.75 6.17
CA GLY A 95 12.23 -5.90 7.61
C GLY A 95 11.20 -6.87 8.18
N LEU A 96 9.99 -6.85 7.66
CA LEU A 96 8.90 -7.72 8.11
C LEU A 96 9.14 -9.20 7.75
N THR A 97 9.96 -9.50 6.76
CA THR A 97 10.31 -10.89 6.40
C THR A 97 11.36 -11.50 7.32
N GLU A 98 12.00 -10.71 8.18
CA GLU A 98 13.13 -11.17 9.00
C GLU A 98 12.80 -12.38 9.85
N THR A 99 11.62 -12.38 10.47
CA THR A 99 11.16 -13.49 11.33
C THR A 99 10.53 -14.64 10.53
N MET A 100 10.26 -14.45 9.26
CA MET A 100 9.61 -15.44 8.41
C MET A 100 10.58 -16.37 7.73
N PHE A 101 11.74 -15.85 7.33
CA PHE A 101 12.76 -16.62 6.58
C PHE A 101 14.15 -16.23 7.08
N SER A 102 15.00 -17.21 7.24
CA SER A 102 16.41 -16.99 7.64
C SER A 102 17.31 -16.63 6.47
N SER A 103 16.97 -17.07 5.25
CA SER A 103 17.78 -16.89 4.05
C SER A 103 17.38 -15.58 3.34
N PRO A 104 18.33 -14.68 3.07
CA PRO A 104 18.04 -13.48 2.27
C PRO A 104 17.44 -13.82 0.90
N ARG A 105 17.90 -14.89 0.27
CA ARG A 105 17.36 -15.34 -1.02
C ARG A 105 15.88 -15.70 -0.92
N LYS A 106 15.48 -16.43 0.11
CA LYS A 106 14.07 -16.80 0.32
C LYS A 106 13.21 -15.56 0.64
N ARG A 107 13.76 -14.60 1.36
CA ARG A 107 13.07 -13.35 1.64
C ARG A 107 12.78 -12.58 0.35
N ILE A 108 13.76 -12.46 -0.54
CA ILE A 108 13.59 -11.78 -1.84
C ILE A 108 12.57 -12.53 -2.69
N GLU A 109 12.68 -13.86 -2.80
CA GLU A 109 11.74 -14.69 -3.57
C GLU A 109 10.30 -14.51 -3.07
N TYR A 110 10.12 -14.44 -1.76
CA TYR A 110 8.81 -14.22 -1.16
C TYR A 110 8.24 -12.84 -1.53
N LEU A 111 9.04 -11.78 -1.41
CA LEU A 111 8.59 -10.43 -1.76
C LEU A 111 8.29 -10.29 -3.25
N GLU A 112 9.07 -10.94 -4.10
CA GLU A 112 8.80 -10.97 -5.54
C GLU A 112 7.48 -11.68 -5.84
N ALA A 113 7.22 -12.80 -5.17
CA ALA A 113 5.95 -13.53 -5.32
C ALA A 113 4.76 -12.70 -4.84
N VAL A 114 4.90 -12.01 -3.70
CA VAL A 114 3.85 -11.12 -3.18
C VAL A 114 3.58 -9.97 -4.16
N THR A 115 4.62 -9.37 -4.70
CA THR A 115 4.51 -8.28 -5.69
C THR A 115 3.70 -8.74 -6.90
N LEU A 116 3.99 -9.92 -7.42
CA LEU A 116 3.27 -10.46 -8.58
C LEU A 116 1.80 -10.75 -8.24
N GLN A 117 1.53 -11.32 -7.08
CA GLN A 117 0.16 -11.57 -6.61
C GLN A 117 -0.63 -10.27 -6.46
N LEU A 118 -0.01 -9.24 -5.88
CA LEU A 118 -0.63 -7.93 -5.74
C LEU A 118 -0.92 -7.30 -7.09
N TYR A 119 0.01 -7.40 -8.02
CA TYR A 119 -0.18 -6.87 -9.37
C TYR A 119 -1.43 -7.46 -10.02
N ARG A 120 -1.58 -8.78 -9.94
CA ARG A 120 -2.76 -9.47 -10.49
C ARG A 120 -4.04 -9.11 -9.74
N ARG A 121 -3.96 -9.03 -8.41
CA ARG A 121 -5.11 -8.74 -7.57
C ARG A 121 -5.63 -7.32 -7.77
N LEU A 122 -4.73 -6.34 -7.79
CA LEU A 122 -5.12 -4.94 -7.96
C LEU A 122 -5.56 -4.62 -9.38
N ASP A 123 -5.02 -5.33 -10.38
CA ASP A 123 -5.41 -5.17 -11.79
C ASP A 123 -6.83 -5.69 -12.06
N ALA A 124 -7.33 -6.59 -11.22
CA ALA A 124 -8.65 -7.20 -11.41
C ALA A 124 -9.77 -6.29 -10.90
N GLU A 125 -10.91 -6.32 -11.62
CA GLU A 125 -12.11 -5.62 -11.15
C GLU A 125 -12.85 -6.47 -10.09
N PRO A 126 -13.49 -5.85 -9.10
CA PRO A 126 -13.69 -4.41 -8.93
C PRO A 126 -12.54 -3.69 -8.18
N ASN A 127 -11.44 -4.35 -7.88
CA ASN A 127 -10.36 -3.82 -7.06
C ASN A 127 -9.74 -2.55 -7.67
N TRP A 128 -9.43 -2.59 -8.97
CA TRP A 128 -8.84 -1.45 -9.63
C TRP A 128 -9.77 -0.23 -9.63
N SER A 129 -11.06 -0.44 -9.88
CA SER A 129 -12.03 0.65 -9.84
C SER A 129 -12.15 1.28 -8.45
N ALA A 130 -12.12 0.46 -7.40
CA ALA A 130 -12.14 0.95 -6.02
C ALA A 130 -10.90 1.79 -5.72
N LEU A 131 -9.72 1.28 -6.10
CA LEU A 131 -8.46 1.97 -5.90
C LEU A 131 -8.40 3.29 -6.69
N ALA A 132 -8.83 3.26 -7.95
CA ALA A 132 -8.88 4.44 -8.79
C ALA A 132 -9.85 5.50 -8.22
N SER A 133 -10.98 5.07 -7.66
CA SER A 133 -11.91 5.98 -6.99
C SER A 133 -11.26 6.66 -5.78
N LEU A 134 -10.49 5.92 -4.99
CA LEU A 134 -9.70 6.50 -3.89
C LEU A 134 -8.72 7.55 -4.42
N ALA A 135 -8.00 7.25 -5.49
CA ALA A 135 -7.04 8.17 -6.09
C ALA A 135 -7.74 9.44 -6.57
N ASP A 136 -8.91 9.33 -7.21
CA ASP A 136 -9.68 10.48 -7.66
C ASP A 136 -10.13 11.37 -6.50
N HIS A 137 -10.57 10.76 -5.39
CA HIS A 137 -10.94 11.52 -4.19
C HIS A 137 -9.73 12.22 -3.55
N LEU A 138 -8.56 11.57 -3.56
CA LEU A 138 -7.33 12.21 -3.08
C LEU A 138 -6.93 13.40 -3.94
N LEU A 139 -7.08 13.29 -5.25
CA LEU A 139 -6.80 14.41 -6.16
C LEU A 139 -7.76 15.56 -5.95
N ALA A 140 -9.00 15.28 -5.59
CA ALA A 140 -10.01 16.30 -5.34
C ALA A 140 -9.91 16.96 -3.96
N HIS A 141 -9.54 16.20 -2.93
CA HIS A 141 -9.62 16.62 -1.53
C HIS A 141 -8.28 16.64 -0.79
N GLU A 142 -7.22 16.15 -1.40
CA GLU A 142 -5.87 16.06 -0.86
C GLU A 142 -5.70 15.06 0.29
N THR A 143 -6.64 15.00 1.22
CA THR A 143 -6.57 14.15 2.41
C THR A 143 -7.91 13.47 2.65
N LEU A 144 -7.85 12.18 3.00
CA LEU A 144 -9.03 11.40 3.38
C LEU A 144 -8.78 10.75 4.75
N GLU A 145 -9.85 10.65 5.55
CA GLU A 145 -9.83 9.97 6.84
C GLU A 145 -10.46 8.57 6.72
N HIS A 146 -10.37 7.78 7.79
CA HIS A 146 -10.76 6.36 7.77
C HIS A 146 -12.17 6.12 7.22
N ASP A 147 -13.16 6.85 7.72
CA ASP A 147 -14.55 6.62 7.32
C ASP A 147 -14.77 6.93 5.85
N GLU A 148 -14.12 7.97 5.34
CA GLU A 148 -14.17 8.33 3.92
C GLU A 148 -13.55 7.24 3.05
N VAL A 149 -12.35 6.76 3.43
CA VAL A 149 -11.66 5.67 2.72
C VAL A 149 -12.53 4.42 2.72
N LYS A 150 -13.05 4.04 3.88
CA LYS A 150 -13.88 2.85 4.04
C LYS A 150 -15.15 2.92 3.20
N ASP A 151 -15.82 4.07 3.19
CA ASP A 151 -17.03 4.25 2.41
C ASP A 151 -16.77 4.13 0.91
N ILE A 152 -15.67 4.74 0.43
CA ILE A 152 -15.29 4.64 -0.99
C ILE A 152 -15.00 3.19 -1.37
N VAL A 153 -14.24 2.47 -0.55
CA VAL A 153 -13.95 1.06 -0.82
C VAL A 153 -15.23 0.23 -0.81
N ASN A 154 -16.12 0.45 0.16
CA ASN A 154 -17.36 -0.31 0.29
C ASN A 154 -18.34 -0.06 -0.87
N ASP A 155 -18.26 1.06 -1.56
CA ASP A 155 -19.08 1.32 -2.75
C ASP A 155 -18.76 0.34 -3.89
N TRP A 156 -17.57 -0.21 -3.92
CA TRP A 156 -17.08 -1.12 -4.96
C TRP A 156 -16.98 -2.57 -4.49
N ILE A 157 -16.58 -2.76 -3.23
CA ILE A 157 -16.29 -4.08 -2.66
C ILE A 157 -17.38 -4.42 -1.64
N HIS A 158 -18.13 -5.47 -1.91
CA HIS A 158 -19.24 -5.90 -1.05
C HIS A 158 -18.93 -7.16 -0.27
#